data_6a93847febb30af6c9521026b5da6525
#
_entry.id   6a93847febb30af6c9521026b5da6525
#
_cell.length_a   1.000
_cell.length_b   1.000
_cell.length_c   1.000
_cell.angle_alpha   90.00
_cell.angle_beta   90.00
_cell.angle_gamma   90.00
#
_symmetry.space_group_name_H-M   'P 1'
#
loop_
_entity.id
_entity.type
_entity.pdbx_description
1 polymer ?
#
loop_
_entity_poly.entity_id
_entity_poly.type
_entity_poly.pdbx_seq_one_letter_code
_entity_poly.pdbx_strand_id
1 'polypeptide(L)'
;DMVVAGTEEAVLMVESEAKELSEDLMLGAVLFAHQEMQAVIKGCQELKDKAGKKDWVVEKDEETPIFYSELKEKHSDAIGEAFKIVNKSERGEALGAIKNTIIDEYQDLDEIKMSKVLGAFKKLESDIVRTSIIENKTRIDGRDEDTVRPIFVETGILPKTHGSALFTRGETQALVVATLGSTRD
;
A
#
# COMPACT_ATOMS: atom_id res chain seq x y z
N ASP A 1 9.91 -23.62 4.65
CA ASP A 1 10.78 -22.81 3.77
C ASP A 1 10.55 -21.34 4.07
N MET A 2 11.63 -20.53 4.07
CA MET A 2 11.54 -19.10 4.32
C MET A 2 12.57 -18.36 3.49
N VAL A 3 12.17 -17.27 2.84
CA VAL A 3 13.05 -16.32 2.17
C VAL A 3 12.96 -14.99 2.90
N VAL A 4 14.10 -14.43 3.27
CA VAL A 4 14.16 -13.13 3.93
C VAL A 4 15.09 -12.23 3.14
N ALA A 5 14.64 -11.02 2.84
CA ALA A 5 15.47 -9.97 2.25
C ALA A 5 15.52 -8.76 3.19
N GLY A 6 16.68 -8.11 3.23
CA GLY A 6 16.87 -6.99 4.13
C GLY A 6 18.11 -6.15 3.82
N THR A 7 18.26 -5.13 4.62
CA THR A 7 19.46 -4.28 4.70
C THR A 7 20.21 -4.58 5.98
N GLU A 8 21.31 -3.87 6.21
CA GLU A 8 22.04 -3.94 7.48
C GLU A 8 21.14 -3.65 8.69
N GLU A 9 20.20 -2.71 8.55
CA GLU A 9 19.39 -2.20 9.66
C GLU A 9 17.99 -2.80 9.76
N ALA A 10 17.47 -3.38 8.67
CA ALA A 10 16.05 -3.77 8.61
C ALA A 10 15.76 -4.96 7.71
N VAL A 11 14.77 -5.75 8.11
CA VAL A 11 14.10 -6.72 7.23
C VAL A 11 13.11 -6.01 6.34
N LEU A 12 13.18 -6.23 5.02
CA LEU A 12 12.33 -5.59 4.01
C LEU A 12 11.27 -6.54 3.45
N MET A 13 11.60 -7.83 3.36
CA MET A 13 10.70 -8.85 2.81
C MET A 13 10.84 -10.15 3.61
N VAL A 14 9.73 -10.77 3.86
CA VAL A 14 9.62 -12.14 4.35
C VAL A 14 8.61 -12.87 3.50
N GLU A 15 8.99 -14.00 2.96
CA GLU A 15 8.11 -14.94 2.28
C GLU A 15 8.32 -16.33 2.88
N SER A 16 7.25 -16.98 3.31
CA SER A 16 7.38 -18.28 3.97
C SER A 16 6.22 -19.20 3.67
N GLU A 17 6.53 -20.49 3.63
CA GLU A 17 5.59 -21.60 3.64
C GLU A 17 5.91 -22.48 4.85
N ALA A 18 4.96 -22.58 5.77
CA ALA A 18 5.14 -23.26 7.06
C ALA A 18 3.98 -24.21 7.35
N LYS A 19 4.25 -25.26 8.14
CA LYS A 19 3.27 -26.23 8.61
C LYS A 19 2.90 -25.92 10.07
N GLU A 20 2.05 -24.89 10.26
CA GLU A 20 1.48 -24.52 11.57
C GLU A 20 2.51 -24.31 12.69
N LEU A 21 3.66 -23.71 12.36
CA LEU A 21 4.69 -23.35 13.35
C LEU A 21 4.19 -22.19 14.22
N SER A 22 4.67 -22.14 15.47
CA SER A 22 4.32 -21.05 16.38
C SER A 22 4.90 -19.72 15.92
N GLU A 23 4.25 -18.61 16.29
CA GLU A 23 4.68 -17.24 15.97
C GLU A 23 6.11 -16.97 16.51
N ASP A 24 6.42 -17.42 17.72
CA ASP A 24 7.75 -17.26 18.32
C ASP A 24 8.85 -17.95 17.48
N LEU A 25 8.56 -19.15 16.97
CA LEU A 25 9.51 -19.86 16.12
C LEU A 25 9.66 -19.16 14.77
N MET A 26 8.58 -18.68 14.17
CA MET A 26 8.63 -17.93 12.92
C MET A 26 9.38 -16.61 13.08
N LEU A 27 9.15 -15.88 14.16
CA LEU A 27 9.89 -14.66 14.49
C LEU A 27 11.38 -14.95 14.70
N GLY A 28 11.69 -16.01 15.46
CA GLY A 28 13.07 -16.44 15.66
C GLY A 28 13.79 -16.79 14.35
N ALA A 29 13.10 -17.43 13.40
CA ALA A 29 13.64 -17.74 12.08
C ALA A 29 13.93 -16.47 11.24
N VAL A 30 13.07 -15.46 11.30
CA VAL A 30 13.29 -14.17 10.62
C VAL A 30 14.51 -13.46 11.20
N LEU A 31 14.62 -13.40 12.54
CA LEU A 31 15.75 -12.77 13.22
C LEU A 31 17.07 -13.50 12.92
N PHE A 32 17.05 -14.82 12.93
CA PHE A 32 18.21 -15.64 12.54
C PHE A 32 18.64 -15.35 11.09
N ALA A 33 17.71 -15.34 10.15
CA ALA A 33 17.98 -15.04 8.75
C ALA A 33 18.59 -13.64 8.57
N HIS A 34 18.06 -12.63 9.28
CA HIS A 34 18.61 -11.27 9.26
C HIS A 34 20.02 -11.21 9.82
N GLN A 35 20.31 -11.95 10.89
CA GLN A 35 21.63 -12.04 11.46
C GLN A 35 22.64 -12.71 10.50
N GLU A 36 22.27 -13.83 9.88
CA GLU A 36 23.12 -14.53 8.93
C GLU A 36 23.40 -13.74 7.65
N MET A 37 22.44 -12.97 7.15
CA MET A 37 22.66 -12.14 5.96
C MET A 37 23.68 -11.00 6.19
N GLN A 38 23.97 -10.61 7.43
CA GLN A 38 24.95 -9.56 7.70
C GLN A 38 26.35 -9.93 7.15
N ALA A 39 26.70 -11.21 7.14
CA ALA A 39 27.98 -11.66 6.55
C ALA A 39 28.03 -11.39 5.03
N VAL A 40 26.90 -11.57 4.35
CA VAL A 40 26.77 -11.30 2.90
C VAL A 40 26.82 -9.80 2.64
N ILE A 41 26.07 -9.00 3.41
CA ILE A 41 26.05 -7.54 3.30
C ILE A 41 27.45 -6.96 3.49
N LYS A 42 28.17 -7.43 4.51
CA LYS A 42 29.57 -7.04 4.75
C LYS A 42 30.46 -7.40 3.57
N GLY A 43 30.32 -8.61 3.02
CA GLY A 43 31.06 -9.02 1.83
C GLY A 43 30.77 -8.13 0.60
N CYS A 44 29.51 -7.74 0.41
CA CYS A 44 29.13 -6.78 -0.63
C CYS A 44 29.80 -5.41 -0.43
N GLN A 45 29.83 -4.91 0.81
CA GLN A 45 30.46 -3.64 1.14
C GLN A 45 31.98 -3.69 0.89
N GLU A 46 32.65 -4.76 1.34
CA GLU A 46 34.08 -4.97 1.07
C GLU A 46 34.40 -5.05 -0.42
N LEU A 47 33.52 -5.68 -1.21
CA LEU A 47 33.67 -5.73 -2.67
C LEU A 47 33.48 -4.34 -3.30
N LYS A 48 32.47 -3.59 -2.83
CA LYS A 48 32.26 -2.20 -3.25
C LYS A 48 33.50 -1.36 -2.98
N ASP A 49 34.10 -1.46 -1.82
CA ASP A 49 35.28 -0.68 -1.44
C ASP A 49 36.51 -1.02 -2.31
N LYS A 50 36.65 -2.29 -2.73
CA LYS A 50 37.78 -2.76 -3.54
C LYS A 50 37.63 -2.56 -5.05
N ALA A 51 36.42 -2.69 -5.55
CA ALA A 51 36.16 -2.77 -7.00
C ALA A 51 34.89 -2.01 -7.44
N GLY A 52 34.25 -1.27 -6.54
CA GLY A 52 33.05 -0.51 -6.84
C GLY A 52 33.29 0.60 -7.85
N LYS A 53 32.27 0.87 -8.66
CA LYS A 53 32.22 2.06 -9.52
C LYS A 53 31.79 3.26 -8.70
N LYS A 54 32.00 4.47 -9.26
CA LYS A 54 31.47 5.71 -8.69
C LYS A 54 29.95 5.60 -8.49
N ASP A 55 29.50 5.98 -7.31
CA ASP A 55 28.06 5.97 -6.98
C ASP A 55 27.28 6.88 -7.95
N TRP A 56 26.07 6.46 -8.26
CA TRP A 56 25.17 7.27 -9.05
C TRP A 56 24.74 8.49 -8.24
N VAL A 57 24.75 9.64 -8.88
CA VAL A 57 24.18 10.85 -8.31
C VAL A 57 22.68 10.79 -8.55
N VAL A 58 21.92 10.62 -7.48
CA VAL A 58 20.45 10.71 -7.53
C VAL A 58 20.08 12.15 -7.17
N GLU A 59 19.48 12.85 -8.12
CA GLU A 59 18.95 14.19 -7.85
C GLU A 59 17.79 14.09 -6.85
N LYS A 60 17.86 14.91 -5.81
CA LYS A 60 16.76 15.00 -4.85
C LYS A 60 15.59 15.75 -5.49
N ASP A 61 14.40 15.21 -5.31
CA ASP A 61 13.17 15.89 -5.69
C ASP A 61 12.87 17.02 -4.69
N GLU A 62 13.16 18.24 -5.06
CA GLU A 62 12.94 19.43 -4.23
C GLU A 62 11.56 20.07 -4.50
N GLU A 63 10.92 19.75 -5.62
CA GLU A 63 9.64 20.36 -6.03
C GLU A 63 8.43 19.71 -5.33
N THR A 64 8.39 18.38 -5.22
CA THR A 64 7.26 17.68 -4.59
C THR A 64 6.99 18.13 -3.14
N PRO A 65 7.99 18.38 -2.28
CA PRO A 65 7.76 18.95 -0.94
C PRO A 65 7.14 20.35 -0.97
N ILE A 66 7.49 21.17 -1.97
CA ILE A 66 6.89 22.50 -2.14
C ILE A 66 5.42 22.38 -2.50
N PHE A 67 5.10 21.59 -3.53
CA PHE A 67 3.70 21.30 -3.91
C PHE A 67 2.90 20.71 -2.76
N TYR A 68 3.49 19.81 -1.98
CA TYR A 68 2.83 19.25 -0.79
C TYR A 68 2.46 20.34 0.22
N SER A 69 3.35 21.28 0.48
CA SER A 69 3.10 22.37 1.42
C SER A 69 2.01 23.32 0.94
N GLU A 70 2.03 23.68 -0.34
CA GLU A 70 1.00 24.51 -0.98
C GLU A 70 -0.38 23.85 -0.96
N LEU A 71 -0.43 22.56 -1.35
CA LEU A 71 -1.68 21.80 -1.34
C LEU A 71 -2.22 21.61 0.08
N LYS A 72 -1.34 21.39 1.05
CA LYS A 72 -1.72 21.28 2.45
C LYS A 72 -2.36 22.54 2.97
N GLU A 73 -1.78 23.70 2.66
CA GLU A 73 -2.33 25.00 3.08
C GLU A 73 -3.69 25.29 2.46
N LYS A 74 -3.87 24.96 1.15
CA LYS A 74 -5.07 25.31 0.41
C LYS A 74 -6.21 24.30 0.54
N HIS A 75 -5.89 23.01 0.58
CA HIS A 75 -6.86 21.93 0.35
C HIS A 75 -7.01 20.94 1.51
N SER A 76 -6.19 21.01 2.59
CA SER A 76 -6.26 20.03 3.67
C SER A 76 -7.63 19.93 4.33
N ASP A 77 -8.31 21.06 4.55
CA ASP A 77 -9.62 21.07 5.18
C ASP A 77 -10.68 20.42 4.29
N ALA A 78 -10.69 20.76 2.99
CA ALA A 78 -11.63 20.18 2.03
C ALA A 78 -11.43 18.67 1.88
N ILE A 79 -10.18 18.22 1.83
CA ILE A 79 -9.84 16.78 1.78
C ILE A 79 -10.27 16.10 3.08
N GLY A 80 -10.02 16.71 4.24
CA GLY A 80 -10.45 16.20 5.54
C GLY A 80 -11.96 16.03 5.64
N GLU A 81 -12.74 17.02 5.19
CA GLU A 81 -14.20 16.93 5.14
C GLU A 81 -14.68 15.83 4.18
N ALA A 82 -14.05 15.69 3.02
CA ALA A 82 -14.38 14.62 2.08
C ALA A 82 -14.16 13.22 2.69
N PHE A 83 -13.12 13.03 3.50
CA PHE A 83 -12.86 11.76 4.20
C PHE A 83 -13.82 11.45 5.35
N LYS A 84 -14.63 12.39 5.80
CA LYS A 84 -15.73 12.14 6.76
C LYS A 84 -16.94 11.48 6.11
N ILE A 85 -17.05 11.51 4.78
CA ILE A 85 -18.13 10.86 4.03
C ILE A 85 -17.93 9.34 4.10
N VAL A 86 -18.81 8.63 4.80
CA VAL A 86 -18.72 7.18 4.99
C VAL A 86 -18.95 6.41 3.70
N ASN A 87 -19.93 6.85 2.87
CA ASN A 87 -20.22 6.21 1.60
C ASN A 87 -19.01 6.35 0.64
N LYS A 88 -18.55 5.21 0.11
CA LYS A 88 -17.35 5.15 -0.74
C LYS A 88 -17.51 5.90 -2.07
N SER A 89 -18.68 5.81 -2.71
CA SER A 89 -18.93 6.48 -4.00
C SER A 89 -18.95 7.99 -3.83
N GLU A 90 -19.75 8.49 -2.89
CA GLU A 90 -19.87 9.91 -2.60
C GLU A 90 -18.54 10.53 -2.15
N ARG A 91 -17.78 9.82 -1.31
CA ARG A 91 -16.41 10.21 -0.93
C ARG A 91 -15.49 10.28 -2.14
N GLY A 92 -15.58 9.28 -3.04
CA GLY A 92 -14.80 9.25 -4.28
C GLY A 92 -15.11 10.42 -5.20
N GLU A 93 -16.38 10.79 -5.32
CA GLU A 93 -16.82 11.94 -6.10
C GLU A 93 -16.34 13.27 -5.50
N ALA A 94 -16.43 13.43 -4.19
CA ALA A 94 -15.93 14.61 -3.49
C ALA A 94 -14.42 14.79 -3.64
N LEU A 95 -13.63 13.72 -3.44
CA LEU A 95 -12.19 13.75 -3.65
C LEU A 95 -11.81 13.97 -5.11
N GLY A 96 -12.57 13.39 -6.04
CA GLY A 96 -12.42 13.61 -7.48
C GLY A 96 -12.62 15.08 -7.88
N ALA A 97 -13.63 15.74 -7.31
CA ALA A 97 -13.88 17.17 -7.55
C ALA A 97 -12.70 18.03 -7.05
N ILE A 98 -12.18 17.75 -5.83
CA ILE A 98 -11.00 18.45 -5.30
C ILE A 98 -9.80 18.23 -6.21
N LYS A 99 -9.55 16.99 -6.63
CA LYS A 99 -8.45 16.66 -7.55
C LYS A 99 -8.55 17.42 -8.87
N ASN A 100 -9.76 17.54 -9.45
CA ASN A 100 -9.95 18.29 -10.68
C ASN A 100 -9.67 19.78 -10.47
N THR A 101 -10.10 20.38 -9.36
CA THR A 101 -9.75 21.76 -9.00
C THR A 101 -8.23 21.96 -8.93
N ILE A 102 -7.50 21.01 -8.32
CA ILE A 102 -6.04 21.06 -8.28
C ILE A 102 -5.43 20.97 -9.67
N ILE A 103 -5.93 20.08 -10.54
CA ILE A 103 -5.46 19.98 -11.93
C ILE A 103 -5.66 21.31 -12.67
N ASP A 104 -6.80 21.95 -12.49
CA ASP A 104 -7.12 23.24 -13.11
C ASP A 104 -6.20 24.38 -12.57
N GLU A 105 -5.91 24.39 -11.26
CA GLU A 105 -4.99 25.36 -10.67
C GLU A 105 -3.56 25.26 -11.22
N TYR A 106 -3.13 24.07 -11.60
CA TYR A 106 -1.77 23.77 -12.09
C TYR A 106 -1.71 23.45 -13.59
N GLN A 107 -2.74 23.78 -14.36
CA GLN A 107 -2.88 23.42 -15.80
C GLN A 107 -1.73 23.90 -16.69
N ASP A 108 -0.99 24.95 -16.28
CA ASP A 108 0.13 25.51 -17.05
C ASP A 108 1.45 24.73 -16.85
N LEU A 109 1.47 23.73 -15.97
CA LEU A 109 2.64 22.90 -15.74
C LEU A 109 2.79 21.82 -16.81
N ASP A 110 4.06 21.43 -17.06
CA ASP A 110 4.36 20.28 -17.89
C ASP A 110 3.92 18.95 -17.21
N GLU A 111 3.88 17.85 -17.97
CA GLU A 111 3.44 16.54 -17.48
C GLU A 111 4.26 16.03 -16.28
N ILE A 112 5.58 16.32 -16.25
CA ILE A 112 6.47 15.87 -15.18
C ILE A 112 6.11 16.58 -13.88
N LYS A 113 5.93 17.88 -13.91
CA LYS A 113 5.54 18.67 -12.74
C LYS A 113 4.13 18.36 -12.31
N MET A 114 3.19 18.17 -13.23
CA MET A 114 1.84 17.72 -12.92
C MET A 114 1.85 16.37 -12.19
N SER A 115 2.68 15.43 -12.62
CA SER A 115 2.84 14.14 -11.92
C SER A 115 3.35 14.33 -10.48
N LYS A 116 4.24 15.30 -10.23
CA LYS A 116 4.71 15.64 -8.87
C LYS A 116 3.60 16.25 -8.02
N VAL A 117 2.78 17.15 -8.58
CA VAL A 117 1.59 17.72 -7.91
C VAL A 117 0.62 16.63 -7.50
N LEU A 118 0.30 15.72 -8.42
CA LEU A 118 -0.61 14.59 -8.12
C LEU A 118 -0.01 13.60 -7.10
N GLY A 119 1.30 13.41 -7.13
CA GLY A 119 2.03 12.64 -6.12
C GLY A 119 1.94 13.30 -4.74
N ALA A 120 2.12 14.61 -4.66
CA ALA A 120 1.97 15.41 -3.44
C ALA A 120 0.52 15.37 -2.90
N PHE A 121 -0.48 15.48 -3.78
CA PHE A 121 -1.89 15.33 -3.43
C PHE A 121 -2.18 13.95 -2.80
N LYS A 122 -1.74 12.87 -3.46
CA LYS A 122 -1.92 11.50 -2.94
C LYS A 122 -1.22 11.30 -1.59
N LYS A 123 -0.06 11.91 -1.40
CA LYS A 123 0.62 11.88 -0.10
C LYS A 123 -0.18 12.63 0.96
N LEU A 124 -0.73 13.79 0.63
CA LEU A 124 -1.55 14.59 1.55
C LEU A 124 -2.82 13.84 1.96
N GLU A 125 -3.54 13.20 1.01
CA GLU A 125 -4.67 12.32 1.31
C GLU A 125 -4.27 11.22 2.32
N SER A 126 -3.15 10.55 2.06
CA SER A 126 -2.64 9.50 2.95
C SER A 126 -2.32 10.02 4.34
N ASP A 127 -1.66 11.17 4.45
CA ASP A 127 -1.26 11.74 5.72
C ASP A 127 -2.49 12.18 6.54
N ILE A 128 -3.50 12.79 5.90
CA ILE A 128 -4.77 13.19 6.54
C ILE A 128 -5.50 11.96 7.09
N VAL A 129 -5.68 10.92 6.27
CA VAL A 129 -6.38 9.70 6.68
C VAL A 129 -5.65 9.00 7.82
N ARG A 130 -4.34 8.82 7.70
CA ARG A 130 -3.55 8.11 8.72
C ARG A 130 -3.53 8.86 10.05
N THR A 131 -3.36 10.18 9.99
CA THR A 131 -3.42 11.03 11.20
C THR A 131 -4.79 10.93 11.85
N SER A 132 -5.86 11.06 11.07
CA SER A 132 -7.23 10.93 11.58
C SER A 132 -7.50 9.58 12.25
N ILE A 133 -7.02 8.47 11.67
CA ILE A 133 -7.18 7.14 12.27
C ILE A 133 -6.39 7.05 13.60
N ILE A 134 -5.17 7.58 13.64
CA ILE A 134 -4.33 7.55 14.86
C ILE A 134 -4.99 8.36 15.98
N GLU A 135 -5.52 9.54 15.67
CA GLU A 135 -6.10 10.46 16.65
C GLU A 135 -7.51 10.05 17.09
N ASN A 136 -8.36 9.67 16.13
CA ASN A 136 -9.79 9.44 16.37
C ASN A 136 -10.17 7.96 16.53
N LYS A 137 -9.24 7.04 16.28
CA LYS A 137 -9.49 5.58 16.33
C LYS A 137 -10.62 5.09 15.44
N THR A 138 -10.99 5.89 14.43
CA THR A 138 -12.10 5.62 13.52
C THR A 138 -11.59 5.57 12.08
N ARG A 139 -11.94 4.52 11.36
CA ARG A 139 -11.61 4.34 9.94
C ARG A 139 -12.56 5.15 9.05
N ILE A 140 -12.18 5.38 7.80
CA ILE A 140 -12.95 6.15 6.81
C ILE A 140 -14.33 5.55 6.46
N ASP A 141 -14.57 4.29 6.81
CA ASP A 141 -15.85 3.61 6.65
C ASP A 141 -16.68 3.55 7.96
N GLY A 142 -16.26 4.31 8.97
CA GLY A 142 -16.96 4.44 10.25
C GLY A 142 -16.69 3.33 11.26
N ARG A 143 -15.89 2.30 10.90
CA ARG A 143 -15.50 1.25 11.85
C ARG A 143 -14.44 1.77 12.81
N ASP A 144 -14.31 1.15 13.97
CA ASP A 144 -13.15 1.28 14.83
C ASP A 144 -11.93 0.51 14.27
N GLU A 145 -10.81 0.52 15.00
CA GLU A 145 -9.56 -0.12 14.58
C GLU A 145 -9.62 -1.65 14.64
N ASP A 146 -10.49 -2.23 15.49
CA ASP A 146 -10.58 -3.67 15.77
C ASP A 146 -11.68 -4.37 14.96
N THR A 147 -12.72 -3.64 14.54
CA THR A 147 -13.85 -4.22 13.81
C THR A 147 -13.45 -4.65 12.41
N VAL A 148 -13.60 -5.94 12.11
CA VAL A 148 -13.41 -6.52 10.77
C VAL A 148 -14.62 -6.22 9.89
N ARG A 149 -14.41 -5.98 8.57
CA ARG A 149 -15.53 -5.85 7.63
C ARG A 149 -16.37 -7.11 7.61
N PRO A 150 -17.72 -6.99 7.52
CA PRO A 150 -18.59 -8.16 7.40
C PRO A 150 -18.23 -8.96 6.15
N ILE A 151 -18.11 -10.27 6.32
CA ILE A 151 -17.81 -11.23 5.25
C ILE A 151 -19.03 -12.09 5.04
N PHE A 152 -19.45 -12.24 3.78
CA PHE A 152 -20.48 -13.17 3.36
C PHE A 152 -19.93 -14.03 2.22
N VAL A 153 -20.18 -15.34 2.29
CA VAL A 153 -19.75 -16.30 1.25
C VAL A 153 -20.90 -17.23 0.93
N GLU A 154 -21.21 -17.37 -0.34
CA GLU A 154 -22.15 -18.34 -0.86
C GLU A 154 -21.47 -19.18 -1.94
N THR A 155 -21.53 -20.51 -1.82
CA THR A 155 -20.89 -21.45 -2.75
C THR A 155 -21.91 -22.08 -3.67
N GLY A 156 -21.46 -22.56 -4.85
CA GLY A 156 -22.30 -23.32 -5.76
C GLY A 156 -23.35 -22.49 -6.51
N ILE A 157 -23.17 -21.17 -6.62
CA ILE A 157 -24.16 -20.28 -7.24
C ILE A 157 -24.29 -20.44 -8.76
N LEU A 158 -23.25 -20.94 -9.43
CA LEU A 158 -23.27 -21.25 -10.87
C LEU A 158 -23.36 -22.76 -11.08
N PRO A 159 -24.46 -23.25 -11.65
CA PRO A 159 -24.74 -24.71 -11.68
C PRO A 159 -23.92 -25.50 -12.69
N LYS A 160 -23.23 -24.85 -13.62
CA LYS A 160 -22.48 -25.51 -14.71
C LYS A 160 -20.95 -25.39 -14.58
N THR A 161 -20.45 -24.81 -13.53
CA THR A 161 -19.01 -24.69 -13.27
C THR A 161 -18.53 -25.82 -12.35
N HIS A 162 -17.24 -26.15 -12.37
CA HIS A 162 -16.66 -27.13 -11.44
C HIS A 162 -16.71 -26.63 -9.99
N GLY A 163 -16.56 -25.34 -9.79
CA GLY A 163 -16.79 -24.66 -8.53
C GLY A 163 -17.12 -23.20 -8.74
N SER A 164 -17.92 -22.63 -7.86
CA SER A 164 -18.21 -21.20 -7.85
C SER A 164 -18.52 -20.71 -6.45
N ALA A 165 -18.16 -19.46 -6.17
CA ALA A 165 -18.50 -18.79 -4.92
C ALA A 165 -18.73 -17.30 -5.16
N LEU A 166 -19.71 -16.75 -4.45
CA LEU A 166 -19.87 -15.32 -4.31
C LEU A 166 -19.25 -14.92 -2.98
N PHE A 167 -18.21 -14.09 -3.03
CA PHE A 167 -17.53 -13.57 -1.88
C PHE A 167 -17.83 -12.08 -1.73
N THR A 168 -18.30 -11.66 -0.57
CA THR A 168 -18.57 -10.26 -0.27
C THR A 168 -17.83 -9.86 1.00
N ARG A 169 -17.09 -8.76 0.95
CA ARG A 169 -16.42 -8.13 2.08
C ARG A 169 -16.78 -6.65 2.14
N GLY A 170 -17.68 -6.29 3.02
CA GLY A 170 -18.25 -4.96 3.06
C GLY A 170 -18.93 -4.60 1.73
N GLU A 171 -18.47 -3.56 1.06
CA GLU A 171 -18.99 -3.10 -0.23
C GLU A 171 -18.33 -3.77 -1.45
N THR A 172 -17.32 -4.62 -1.22
CA THR A 172 -16.58 -5.30 -2.30
C THR A 172 -17.15 -6.71 -2.51
N GLN A 173 -17.46 -7.06 -3.76
CA GLN A 173 -17.98 -8.36 -4.13
C GLN A 173 -17.16 -8.97 -5.26
N ALA A 174 -16.92 -10.27 -5.18
CA ALA A 174 -16.24 -11.05 -6.20
C ALA A 174 -17.00 -12.34 -6.50
N LEU A 175 -17.27 -12.60 -7.78
CA LEU A 175 -17.74 -13.88 -8.28
C LEU A 175 -16.52 -14.71 -8.67
N VAL A 176 -16.24 -15.74 -7.89
CA VAL A 176 -15.09 -16.63 -8.11
C VAL A 176 -15.55 -17.91 -8.79
N VAL A 177 -14.86 -18.33 -9.83
CA VAL A 177 -15.13 -19.57 -10.57
C VAL A 177 -13.85 -20.42 -10.61
N ALA A 178 -13.98 -21.70 -10.28
CA ALA A 178 -12.90 -22.66 -10.39
C ALA A 178 -13.17 -23.64 -11.53
N THR A 179 -12.14 -23.92 -12.32
CA THR A 179 -12.14 -24.96 -13.34
C THR A 179 -11.05 -25.97 -13.02
N LEU A 180 -11.42 -27.23 -12.93
CA LEU A 180 -10.49 -28.34 -12.75
C LEU A 180 -10.08 -28.90 -14.11
N GLY A 181 -8.79 -29.03 -14.32
CA GLY A 181 -8.22 -29.57 -15.56
C GLY A 181 -7.02 -30.45 -15.27
N SER A 182 -6.51 -31.09 -16.31
CA SER A 182 -5.24 -31.80 -16.26
C SER A 182 -4.09 -30.86 -16.61
N THR A 183 -2.85 -31.27 -16.34
CA THR A 183 -1.65 -30.50 -16.72
C THR A 183 -1.47 -30.35 -18.24
N ARG A 184 -2.36 -30.92 -19.04
CA ARG A 184 -2.36 -30.85 -20.51
C ARG A 184 -3.40 -29.89 -21.08
N ASP A 185 -4.28 -29.37 -20.23
CA ASP A 185 -5.30 -28.38 -20.56
C ASP A 185 -4.77 -26.96 -20.33
#